data_44f229b6e34ab985dd4e18db243a3059
#
_entry.id   44f229b6e34ab985dd4e18db243a3059
#
_cell.length_a   1.000
_cell.length_b   1.000
_cell.length_c   1.000
_cell.angle_alpha   90.00
_cell.angle_beta   90.00
_cell.angle_gamma   90.00
#
_symmetry.space_group_name_H-M   'P 1'
#
loop_
_entity.id
_entity.type
_entity.pdbx_description
1 polymer ?
#
loop_
_entity_poly.entity_id
_entity_poly.type
_entity_poly.pdbx_seq_one_letter_code
_entity_poly.pdbx_strand_id
1 'polypeptide(L)'
;MIMNNTANMNWRDAVDTAAAYIDVSTEELRILAVRLSGGYWEISARSDWMRYDCYVNCTTGEIDGFDSVPDTDGDELDGISCALLLSGCEAVV
;
A
#
# COMPACT_ATOMS: atom_id res chain seq x y z
N MET A 1 3.32 9.47 -27.34
CA MET A 1 3.05 9.17 -26.99
C MET A 1 2.85 9.08 -26.19
N ILE A 2 2.87 8.81 -25.90
CA ILE A 2 2.68 8.56 -25.23
C ILE A 2 2.31 8.67 -24.36
N MET A 3 2.23 8.77 -24.15
CA MET A 3 1.97 8.82 -23.30
C MET A 3 1.29 8.72 -22.60
N ASN A 4 0.99 8.66 -22.46
CA ASN A 4 0.12 8.43 -21.96
C ASN A 4 0.01 7.54 -20.97
N ASN A 5 0.08 6.69 -21.02
CA ASN A 5 0.07 5.59 -20.22
C ASN A 5 0.77 5.82 -18.98
N THR A 6 1.54 6.73 -18.97
CA THR A 6 2.22 7.10 -17.80
C THR A 6 1.28 7.62 -16.78
N ALA A 7 0.05 7.79 -17.14
CA ALA A 7 -0.88 8.37 -16.23
C ALA A 7 -1.22 7.46 -15.07
N ASN A 8 -1.01 6.17 -15.19
CA ASN A 8 -1.47 5.27 -14.14
C ASN A 8 -0.31 4.51 -13.54
N MET A 9 -0.17 4.59 -12.24
CA MET A 9 0.85 3.81 -11.58
C MET A 9 0.27 2.44 -11.25
N ASN A 10 1.14 1.45 -11.19
CA ASN A 10 0.69 0.11 -10.87
C ASN A 10 0.61 -0.07 -9.36
N TRP A 11 0.02 -1.19 -8.95
CA TRP A 11 -0.21 -1.42 -7.53
C TRP A 11 1.09 -1.47 -6.73
N ARG A 12 2.14 -1.99 -7.33
CA ARG A 12 3.41 -2.11 -6.62
C ARG A 12 4.00 -0.74 -6.31
N ASP A 13 3.94 0.15 -7.28
CA ASP A 13 4.40 1.51 -7.07
C ASP A 13 3.56 2.21 -6.00
N ALA A 14 2.26 1.93 -6.00
CA ALA A 14 1.38 2.54 -5.02
C ALA A 14 1.70 2.05 -3.62
N VAL A 15 1.95 0.76 -3.48
CA VAL A 15 2.31 0.21 -2.18
C VAL A 15 3.63 0.79 -1.70
N ASP A 16 4.58 0.92 -2.60
CA ASP A 16 5.88 1.49 -2.25
C ASP A 16 5.72 2.93 -1.78
N THR A 17 4.89 3.70 -2.49
CA THR A 17 4.62 5.08 -2.13
C THR A 17 3.97 5.16 -0.74
N ALA A 18 3.00 4.30 -0.50
CA ALA A 18 2.31 4.28 0.78
C ALA A 18 3.27 3.90 1.90
N ALA A 19 4.11 2.91 1.67
CA ALA A 19 5.05 2.46 2.70
C ALA A 19 6.03 3.57 3.06
N ALA A 20 6.49 4.31 2.06
CA ALA A 20 7.39 5.41 2.32
C ALA A 20 6.70 6.52 3.12
N TYR A 21 5.44 6.76 2.82
CA TYR A 21 4.68 7.78 3.51
C TYR A 21 4.44 7.39 4.97
N ILE A 22 4.13 6.11 5.19
CA ILE A 22 3.87 5.62 6.54
C ILE A 22 5.15 5.63 7.37
N ASP A 23 6.29 5.44 6.71
CA ASP A 23 7.59 5.51 7.36
C ASP A 23 7.78 4.40 8.37
N VAL A 24 7.35 3.21 7.99
CA VAL A 24 7.57 2.00 8.76
C VAL A 24 8.36 1.06 7.89
N SER A 25 9.27 0.32 8.49
CA SER A 25 10.06 -0.66 7.75
C SER A 25 9.15 -1.58 6.95
N THR A 26 9.49 -1.82 5.69
CA THR A 26 8.65 -2.68 4.86
C THR A 26 8.59 -4.10 5.42
N GLU A 27 9.56 -4.48 6.21
CA GLU A 27 9.54 -5.81 6.82
C GLU A 27 8.53 -5.90 7.94
N GLU A 28 8.23 -4.78 8.58
CA GLU A 28 7.29 -4.76 9.67
C GLU A 28 5.88 -4.38 9.23
N LEU A 29 5.78 -3.77 8.08
CA LEU A 29 4.48 -3.35 7.56
C LEU A 29 3.80 -4.51 6.87
N ARG A 30 2.54 -4.73 7.20
CA ARG A 30 1.78 -5.79 6.56
C ARG A 30 0.67 -5.15 5.74
N ILE A 31 0.53 -5.64 4.52
CA ILE A 31 -0.47 -5.10 3.60
C ILE A 31 -1.71 -5.96 3.70
N LEU A 32 -2.82 -5.36 4.04
CA LEU A 32 -4.07 -6.05 4.22
C LEU A 32 -4.89 -6.08 2.94
N ALA A 33 -4.88 -5.00 2.19
CA ALA A 33 -5.67 -4.90 0.98
C ALA A 33 -5.10 -3.83 0.06
N VAL A 34 -5.18 -4.08 -1.22
CA VAL A 34 -4.78 -3.13 -2.24
C VAL A 34 -5.85 -3.18 -3.31
N ARG A 35 -6.46 -2.03 -3.61
CA ARG A 35 -7.50 -2.05 -4.61
C ARG A 35 -7.58 -0.70 -5.31
N LEU A 36 -7.93 -0.74 -6.58
CA LEU A 36 -8.06 0.46 -7.39
C LEU A 36 -9.52 0.84 -7.46
N SER A 37 -9.82 2.06 -7.09
CA SER A 37 -11.20 2.51 -7.06
C SER A 37 -11.23 4.01 -7.30
N GLY A 38 -11.98 4.45 -8.30
CA GLY A 38 -12.19 5.86 -8.53
C GLY A 38 -10.92 6.66 -8.78
N GLY A 39 -9.92 6.04 -9.39
CA GLY A 39 -8.67 6.74 -9.69
C GLY A 39 -7.69 6.75 -8.54
N TYR A 40 -7.95 5.97 -7.50
CA TYR A 40 -7.07 5.88 -6.34
C TYR A 40 -6.75 4.44 -6.04
N TRP A 41 -5.51 4.23 -5.61
CA TRP A 41 -5.14 2.96 -5.02
C TRP A 41 -5.43 3.06 -3.53
N GLU A 42 -6.37 2.24 -3.07
CA GLU A 42 -6.71 2.19 -1.64
C GLU A 42 -5.88 1.10 -1.01
N ILE A 43 -5.01 1.49 -0.11
CA ILE A 43 -4.07 0.56 0.50
C ILE A 43 -4.33 0.53 1.98
N SER A 44 -4.69 -0.66 2.49
CA SER A 44 -4.87 -0.87 3.91
C SER A 44 -3.68 -1.65 4.41
N ALA A 45 -3.11 -1.21 5.51
CA ALA A 45 -1.91 -1.82 6.05
C ALA A 45 -1.93 -1.75 7.55
N ARG A 46 -1.05 -2.49 8.18
CA ARG A 46 -0.93 -2.43 9.62
C ARG A 46 0.52 -2.69 10.03
N SER A 47 0.89 -2.20 11.19
CA SER A 47 2.17 -2.51 11.80
C SER A 47 1.95 -2.57 13.29
N ASP A 48 2.51 -3.58 13.96
CA ASP A 48 2.36 -3.74 15.38
C ASP A 48 0.91 -3.53 15.82
N TRP A 49 0.62 -2.36 16.35
CA TRP A 49 -0.70 -2.07 16.88
C TRP A 49 -1.35 -0.88 16.19
N MET A 50 -0.86 -0.52 15.00
CA MET A 50 -1.43 0.59 14.24
C MET A 50 -1.98 0.07 12.93
N ARG A 51 -3.08 0.66 12.51
CA ARG A 51 -3.66 0.37 11.22
C ARG A 51 -3.69 1.64 10.38
N TYR A 52 -3.40 1.48 9.09
CA TYR A 52 -3.28 2.60 8.17
C TYR A 52 -4.18 2.39 6.98
N ASP A 53 -4.80 3.49 6.52
CA ASP A 53 -5.52 3.50 5.27
C ASP A 53 -4.95 4.64 4.45
N CYS A 54 -4.49 4.32 3.26
CA CYS A 54 -3.77 5.28 2.43
C CYS A 54 -4.39 5.30 1.04
N TYR A 55 -4.61 6.49 0.52
CA TYR A 55 -5.21 6.66 -0.81
C TYR A 55 -4.18 7.34 -1.70
N VAL A 56 -3.69 6.60 -2.68
CA VAL A 56 -2.66 7.10 -3.58
C VAL A 56 -3.31 7.42 -4.92
N ASN A 57 -3.18 8.66 -5.35
CA ASN A 57 -3.73 9.07 -6.64
C ASN A 57 -2.97 8.34 -7.75
N CYS A 58 -3.67 7.53 -8.53
CA CYS A 58 -3.00 6.67 -9.51
C CYS A 58 -2.44 7.46 -10.69
N THR A 59 -2.85 8.70 -10.84
CA THR A 59 -2.36 9.54 -11.93
C THR A 59 -1.15 10.36 -11.50
N THR A 60 -1.21 10.95 -10.31
CA THR A 60 -0.15 11.84 -9.85
C THR A 60 0.84 11.18 -8.92
N GLY A 61 0.44 10.08 -8.30
CA GLY A 61 1.30 9.42 -7.33
C GLY A 61 1.29 10.08 -5.97
N GLU A 62 0.41 11.03 -5.76
CA GLU A 62 0.35 11.75 -4.50
C GLU A 62 -0.57 11.05 -3.52
N ILE A 63 -0.26 11.21 -2.24
CA ILE A 63 -1.10 10.71 -1.18
C ILE A 63 -2.21 11.73 -0.97
N ASP A 64 -3.43 11.37 -1.34
CA ASP A 64 -4.55 12.29 -1.24
C ASP A 64 -5.42 12.02 -0.02
N GLY A 65 -5.18 10.94 0.68
CA GLY A 65 -5.91 10.64 1.89
C GLY A 65 -5.12 9.68 2.75
N PHE A 66 -5.15 9.85 4.04
CA PHE A 66 -4.39 9.00 4.94
C PHE A 66 -5.02 9.02 6.32
N ASP A 67 -5.22 7.82 6.86
CA ASP A 67 -5.71 7.65 8.23
C ASP A 67 -4.82 6.67 8.95
N SER A 68 -4.63 6.89 10.23
CA SER A 68 -3.93 5.91 11.06
C SER A 68 -4.68 5.82 12.38
N VAL A 69 -4.96 4.61 12.81
CA VAL A 69 -5.69 4.40 14.05
C VAL A 69 -5.05 3.23 14.78
N PRO A 70 -5.16 3.19 16.10
CA PRO A 70 -4.69 2.02 16.84
C PRO A 70 -5.52 0.81 16.49
N ASP A 71 -4.88 -0.33 16.41
CA ASP A 71 -5.56 -1.58 16.12
C ASP A 71 -5.00 -2.64 17.05
N THR A 72 -5.50 -2.65 18.28
CA THR A 72 -4.98 -3.55 19.27
C THR A 72 -5.63 -4.92 19.21
N ASP A 73 -6.67 -5.04 18.40
CA ASP A 73 -7.33 -6.32 18.23
C ASP A 73 -6.85 -7.06 17.02
N GLY A 74 -5.91 -6.50 16.30
CA GLY A 74 -5.49 -7.06 15.06
C GLY A 74 -4.87 -8.42 15.21
N ASP A 75 -5.04 -9.22 14.17
CA ASP A 75 -4.39 -10.51 14.08
C ASP A 75 -3.10 -10.29 13.32
N GLU A 76 -2.01 -10.50 13.98
CA GLU A 76 -0.74 -10.23 13.32
C GLU A 76 -0.49 -11.14 12.13
N LEU A 77 -1.29 -12.17 11.98
CA LEU A 77 -1.17 -13.04 10.81
C LEU A 77 -1.89 -12.48 9.59
N ASP A 78 -2.69 -11.44 9.78
CA ASP A 78 -3.39 -10.84 8.66
C ASP A 78 -2.41 -10.10 7.75
N GLY A 79 -2.68 -10.20 6.48
CA GLY A 79 -1.93 -9.43 5.52
C GLY A 79 -0.62 -10.09 5.12
N ILE A 80 0.08 -9.44 4.22
CA ILE A 80 1.33 -9.94 3.67
C ILE A 80 2.40 -8.91 3.99
N SER A 81 3.55 -9.38 4.42
CA SER A 81 4.66 -8.48 4.66
C SER A 81 4.90 -7.60 3.43
N CYS A 82 5.00 -6.31 3.64
CA CYS A 82 5.21 -5.39 2.55
C CYS A 82 6.49 -5.72 1.80
N ALA A 83 7.53 -6.12 2.52
CA ALA A 83 8.78 -6.48 1.87
C ALA A 83 8.61 -7.67 0.96
N LEU A 84 7.86 -8.67 1.38
CA LEU A 84 7.60 -9.82 0.53
C LEU A 84 6.78 -9.44 -0.69
N LEU A 85 5.79 -8.62 -0.47
CA LEU A 85 4.92 -8.20 -1.57
C LEU A 85 5.71 -7.42 -2.61
N LEU A 86 6.56 -6.51 -2.16
CA LEU A 86 7.34 -5.70 -3.08
C LEU A 86 8.47 -6.48 -3.74
N SER A 87 8.90 -7.57 -3.13
CA SER A 87 9.97 -8.35 -3.71
C SER A 87 9.50 -9.21 -4.87
N GLY A 88 8.19 -9.26 -5.08
CA GLY A 88 7.69 -10.01 -6.21
C GLY A 88 7.41 -11.46 -5.91
N CYS A 89 7.25 -11.81 -4.66
CA CYS A 89 7.04 -13.21 -4.34
C CYS A 89 5.76 -13.75 -4.97
N GLU A 90 4.86 -12.89 -5.32
CA GLU A 90 3.63 -13.33 -5.96
C GLU A 90 3.90 -13.92 -7.33
N ALA A 91 5.02 -13.62 -7.89
CA ALA A 91 5.33 -14.15 -9.23
C ALA A 91 5.63 -15.64 -9.19
N VAL A 92 5.74 -16.16 -8.03
CA VAL A 92 6.07 -17.54 -7.89
C VAL A 92 4.99 -18.48 -8.36
N VAL A 93 3.80 -18.02 -8.30
CA VAL A 93 2.67 -18.87 -8.63
C VAL A 93 2.67 -19.34 -10.07
#